data_b6f768f3f8753bf1805c7c5fc826ae70
#
_entry.id   b6f768f3f8753bf1805c7c5fc826ae70
#
_cell.length_a   1.000
_cell.length_b   1.000
_cell.length_c   1.000
_cell.angle_alpha   90.00
_cell.angle_beta   90.00
_cell.angle_gamma   90.00
#
_symmetry.space_group_name_H-M   'P 1'
#
loop_
_entity.id
_entity.type
_entity.pdbx_description
1 polymer ?
#
loop_
_entity_poly.entity_id
_entity_poly.type
_entity_poly.pdbx_seq_one_letter_code
_entity_poly.pdbx_strand_id
1 'polypeptide(L)'
;MNAFLILYMITIPSNTSQANNGNFSVIENIKKEINAVSQNTPPDNDYYQSDFERTGSYIYRNNVKSVLFNRKGWGFSPPIIDLNSSEKLVLRFDDLDADYKNYAYTIIHCDAHWQPSDLMEYEYIEGFYEDRISNYAFSRNTRKSFTHYWLEFPNANMQPKLSGNYLLKVFIDGSPDEVIFTRRFMVFEQKVNISATVNQATDLYFRDIKQEIDFTINTSGYAISNPYRDLRVLIRQNGRWDNAIYGLQPRLVQGNELIYDYEDGNLFHGGNEFRNFDTKSLRYRSLNVAEINSIPNAWEVILSPDKERRFMSYTSQNDINGKFLIKTEDYPDDMLESDYAWVHFTLAQNQPLTDGNVYVMGELTDWNFSQKNRMKYNYRDSQYELKLLLKQGFYDYQYVYLEDGKDVADVSRFEGSHSIAENDYTIYVYHRKPGNVHDSLVGVQYINSGID
;
A
#
# COMPACT_ATOMS: atom_id res chain seq x y z
N MET A 1 37.57 -28.57 -19.67
CA MET A 1 37.72 -30.04 -19.72
C MET A 1 36.66 -30.63 -18.83
N ASN A 2 35.67 -31.22 -19.51
CA ASN A 2 34.68 -32.22 -19.10
C ASN A 2 33.70 -31.96 -17.94
N ALA A 3 32.50 -31.80 -18.39
CA ALA A 3 31.24 -31.94 -17.69
C ALA A 3 30.99 -33.41 -17.22
N PHE A 4 30.22 -33.57 -16.15
CA PHE A 4 29.47 -34.80 -15.92
C PHE A 4 28.06 -34.47 -15.49
N LEU A 5 27.15 -34.66 -16.43
CA LEU A 5 25.71 -34.74 -16.25
C LEU A 5 25.38 -36.15 -15.75
N ILE A 6 24.72 -36.31 -14.61
CA ILE A 6 24.14 -37.60 -14.21
C ILE A 6 22.61 -37.49 -14.37
N LEU A 7 22.14 -38.21 -15.40
CA LEU A 7 20.73 -38.39 -15.72
C LEU A 7 20.23 -39.63 -14.94
N TYR A 8 19.29 -39.48 -14.01
CA TYR A 8 18.57 -40.61 -13.43
C TYR A 8 17.32 -40.90 -14.27
N MET A 9 17.34 -41.96 -15.01
CA MET A 9 16.14 -42.58 -15.61
C MET A 9 15.40 -43.38 -14.55
N ILE A 10 14.17 -42.98 -14.25
CA ILE A 10 13.20 -43.83 -13.54
C ILE A 10 12.26 -44.41 -14.59
N THR A 11 12.34 -45.72 -14.78
CA THR A 11 11.42 -46.50 -15.58
C THR A 11 10.14 -46.77 -14.79
N ILE A 12 9.01 -46.39 -15.35
CA ILE A 12 7.66 -46.68 -14.82
C ILE A 12 7.05 -47.79 -15.68
N PRO A 13 6.50 -48.88 -15.10
CA PRO A 13 5.81 -49.91 -15.87
C PRO A 13 4.42 -49.41 -16.30
N SER A 14 4.07 -49.73 -17.53
CA SER A 14 2.77 -49.53 -18.13
C SER A 14 1.71 -50.42 -17.49
N ASN A 15 0.65 -49.82 -16.94
CA ASN A 15 -0.66 -50.45 -16.84
C ASN A 15 -1.79 -49.44 -17.02
N THR A 16 -2.60 -49.72 -17.99
CA THR A 16 -3.78 -49.01 -18.44
C THR A 16 -4.92 -49.08 -17.45
N SER A 17 -5.51 -47.93 -17.07
CA SER A 17 -6.97 -47.82 -16.90
C SER A 17 -7.37 -46.33 -16.86
N GLN A 18 -8.44 -46.02 -17.56
CA GLN A 18 -9.09 -44.73 -17.71
C GLN A 18 -9.48 -44.12 -16.35
N ALA A 19 -9.09 -42.89 -16.08
CA ALA A 19 -9.87 -41.83 -15.41
C ALA A 19 -9.00 -40.59 -15.14
N ASN A 20 -9.60 -39.41 -15.32
CA ASN A 20 -9.21 -38.08 -14.85
C ASN A 20 -8.50 -37.13 -15.83
N ASN A 21 -9.24 -36.72 -16.89
CA ASN A 21 -8.91 -35.53 -17.65
C ASN A 21 -9.37 -34.22 -16.98
N GLY A 22 -9.90 -34.23 -15.74
CA GLY A 22 -10.42 -33.09 -15.05
C GLY A 22 -9.36 -32.29 -14.23
N ASN A 23 -8.37 -33.01 -13.68
CA ASN A 23 -7.41 -32.36 -12.77
C ASN A 23 -6.22 -31.66 -13.47
N PHE A 24 -5.92 -32.03 -14.72
CA PHE A 24 -4.82 -31.38 -15.47
C PHE A 24 -5.16 -29.96 -15.92
N SER A 25 -6.43 -29.68 -16.27
CA SER A 25 -6.86 -28.36 -16.71
C SER A 25 -6.91 -27.35 -15.56
N VAL A 26 -7.21 -27.79 -14.35
CA VAL A 26 -7.23 -26.95 -13.14
C VAL A 26 -5.81 -26.55 -12.73
N ILE A 27 -4.86 -27.48 -12.78
CA ILE A 27 -3.45 -27.20 -12.46
C ILE A 27 -2.79 -26.29 -13.51
N GLU A 28 -3.12 -26.44 -14.78
CA GLU A 28 -2.64 -25.53 -15.84
C GLU A 28 -3.28 -24.14 -15.74
N ASN A 29 -4.54 -24.04 -15.36
CA ASN A 29 -5.18 -22.75 -15.13
C ASN A 29 -4.62 -22.05 -13.89
N ILE A 30 -4.41 -22.78 -12.79
CA ILE A 30 -3.75 -22.25 -11.58
C ILE A 30 -2.32 -21.80 -11.89
N LYS A 31 -1.55 -22.55 -12.67
CA LYS A 31 -0.21 -22.14 -13.12
C LYS A 31 -0.25 -20.92 -14.06
N LYS A 32 -1.26 -20.78 -14.91
CA LYS A 32 -1.46 -19.59 -15.73
C LYS A 32 -1.84 -18.37 -14.88
N GLU A 33 -2.70 -18.54 -13.88
CA GLU A 33 -3.05 -17.46 -12.96
C GLU A 33 -1.86 -17.05 -12.07
N ILE A 34 -1.09 -18.02 -11.53
CA ILE A 34 0.14 -17.75 -10.78
C ILE A 34 1.18 -17.03 -11.65
N ASN A 35 1.36 -17.44 -12.91
CA ASN A 35 2.27 -16.78 -13.84
C ASN A 35 1.76 -15.39 -14.30
N ALA A 36 0.45 -15.17 -14.35
CA ALA A 36 -0.13 -13.85 -14.64
C ALA A 36 0.04 -12.87 -13.48
N VAL A 37 0.00 -13.35 -12.22
CA VAL A 37 0.27 -12.56 -11.02
C VAL A 37 1.77 -12.23 -10.91
N SER A 38 2.68 -13.16 -11.30
CA SER A 38 4.13 -12.93 -11.25
C SER A 38 4.70 -12.07 -12.40
N GLN A 39 3.91 -11.80 -13.45
CA GLN A 39 4.38 -10.95 -14.56
C GLN A 39 4.12 -9.45 -14.38
N ASN A 40 3.46 -9.03 -13.28
CA ASN A 40 3.07 -7.64 -13.05
C ASN A 40 3.90 -6.89 -12.00
N THR A 41 4.96 -7.49 -11.47
CA THR A 41 6.02 -6.72 -10.81
C THR A 41 7.12 -6.46 -11.84
N PRO A 42 7.33 -5.19 -12.25
CA PRO A 42 8.45 -4.89 -13.14
C PRO A 42 9.74 -5.29 -12.43
N PRO A 43 10.68 -5.94 -13.11
CA PRO A 43 12.02 -6.13 -12.57
C PRO A 43 12.58 -4.77 -12.17
N ASP A 44 13.41 -4.74 -11.14
CA ASP A 44 13.99 -3.59 -10.43
C ASP A 44 14.89 -2.71 -11.36
N ASN A 45 14.38 -2.34 -12.53
CA ASN A 45 15.01 -1.48 -13.54
C ASN A 45 14.23 -0.16 -13.66
N ASP A 46 14.06 0.56 -12.56
CA ASP A 46 13.55 1.96 -12.55
C ASP A 46 14.32 2.90 -13.50
N TYR A 47 15.50 2.49 -13.95
CA TYR A 47 16.35 3.27 -14.84
C TYR A 47 15.85 3.32 -16.30
N TYR A 48 15.06 2.33 -16.74
CA TYR A 48 14.60 2.21 -18.13
C TYR A 48 13.10 2.37 -18.35
N GLN A 49 12.31 2.63 -17.30
CA GLN A 49 10.83 2.66 -17.39
C GLN A 49 10.20 3.89 -16.72
N SER A 50 10.74 5.09 -17.01
CA SER A 50 10.11 6.35 -16.57
C SER A 50 8.70 6.57 -17.14
N ASP A 51 8.36 5.91 -18.24
CA ASP A 51 7.14 6.15 -19.02
C ASP A 51 6.08 5.04 -18.86
N PHE A 52 6.32 4.04 -17.98
CA PHE A 52 5.34 2.99 -17.74
C PHE A 52 4.30 3.46 -16.70
N GLU A 53 3.03 3.48 -17.10
CA GLU A 53 1.92 3.78 -16.19
C GLU A 53 1.70 2.61 -15.22
N ARG A 54 1.98 2.84 -13.95
CA ARG A 54 1.79 1.85 -12.89
C ARG A 54 0.35 1.84 -12.41
N THR A 55 -0.21 0.68 -12.17
CA THR A 55 -1.54 0.50 -11.55
C THR A 55 -1.52 0.67 -10.03
N GLY A 56 -0.43 1.21 -9.47
CA GLY A 56 -0.23 1.53 -8.06
C GLY A 56 -0.25 3.02 -7.78
N SER A 57 -0.22 3.39 -6.50
CA SER A 57 0.10 4.76 -6.08
C SER A 57 1.56 5.03 -6.35
N TYR A 58 1.87 5.98 -7.22
CA TYR A 58 3.25 6.27 -7.61
C TYR A 58 3.43 7.74 -8.03
N ILE A 59 4.57 8.33 -7.68
CA ILE A 59 4.94 9.71 -8.05
C ILE A 59 6.04 9.66 -9.12
N TYR A 60 5.71 10.08 -10.35
CA TYR A 60 6.64 10.05 -11.49
C TYR A 60 7.61 11.23 -11.50
N ARG A 61 7.22 12.37 -10.92
CA ARG A 61 8.00 13.61 -10.96
C ARG A 61 8.67 13.89 -9.61
N ASN A 62 9.97 14.16 -9.62
CA ASN A 62 10.76 14.36 -8.38
C ASN A 62 10.43 15.67 -7.65
N ASN A 63 9.91 16.67 -8.35
CA ASN A 63 9.47 17.95 -7.78
C ASN A 63 8.11 17.85 -7.06
N VAL A 64 7.34 16.80 -7.27
CA VAL A 64 6.06 16.60 -6.59
C VAL A 64 6.26 15.79 -5.31
N LYS A 65 5.73 16.30 -4.20
CA LYS A 65 5.88 15.75 -2.85
C LYS A 65 4.58 15.81 -2.05
N SER A 66 4.58 15.16 -0.91
CA SER A 66 3.50 15.20 0.08
C SER A 66 2.11 14.94 -0.51
N VAL A 67 2.04 13.92 -1.41
CA VAL A 67 0.77 13.57 -2.05
C VAL A 67 -0.08 12.78 -1.08
N LEU A 68 -1.11 13.42 -0.53
CA LEU A 68 -2.08 12.85 0.40
C LEU A 68 -3.42 12.66 -0.31
N PHE A 69 -4.06 11.52 -0.09
CA PHE A 69 -5.40 11.25 -0.62
C PHE A 69 -6.22 10.49 0.42
N ASN A 70 -7.14 11.16 1.11
CA ASN A 70 -7.90 10.63 2.23
C ASN A 70 -9.32 11.20 2.26
N ARG A 71 -10.20 10.66 3.11
CA ARG A 71 -11.54 11.22 3.28
C ARG A 71 -11.48 12.61 3.91
N LYS A 72 -12.34 13.50 3.44
CA LYS A 72 -12.45 14.86 3.94
C LYS A 72 -12.73 14.86 5.45
N GLY A 73 -11.87 15.53 6.20
CA GLY A 73 -11.98 15.61 7.66
C GLY A 73 -11.37 14.43 8.44
N TRP A 74 -10.84 13.40 7.75
CA TRP A 74 -10.29 12.20 8.37
C TRP A 74 -8.90 11.89 7.79
N GLY A 75 -7.88 12.58 8.31
CA GLY A 75 -6.51 12.57 7.76
C GLY A 75 -5.84 11.19 7.69
N PHE A 76 -6.20 10.26 8.57
CA PHE A 76 -5.65 8.89 8.60
C PHE A 76 -6.55 7.86 7.91
N SER A 77 -7.67 8.28 7.31
CA SER A 77 -8.53 7.35 6.61
C SER A 77 -7.92 6.92 5.28
N PRO A 78 -8.07 5.66 4.87
CA PRO A 78 -7.78 5.27 3.51
C PRO A 78 -8.72 5.99 2.53
N PRO A 79 -8.33 6.16 1.25
CA PRO A 79 -9.14 6.80 0.24
C PRO A 79 -10.27 5.87 -0.26
N ILE A 80 -11.25 5.62 0.61
CA ILE A 80 -12.40 4.74 0.35
C ILE A 80 -13.67 5.47 0.72
N ILE A 81 -14.63 5.52 -0.19
CA ILE A 81 -15.93 6.19 -0.02
C ILE A 81 -17.09 5.27 -0.40
N ASP A 82 -18.25 5.48 0.20
CA ASP A 82 -19.50 4.81 -0.19
C ASP A 82 -20.10 5.52 -1.42
N LEU A 83 -20.44 4.74 -2.46
CA LEU A 83 -21.03 5.21 -3.70
C LEU A 83 -22.36 5.97 -3.48
N ASN A 84 -23.12 5.57 -2.47
CA ASN A 84 -24.44 6.12 -2.18
C ASN A 84 -24.40 7.23 -1.12
N SER A 85 -23.22 7.72 -0.75
CA SER A 85 -23.05 8.77 0.25
C SER A 85 -22.64 10.11 -0.37
N SER A 86 -22.65 11.15 0.46
CA SER A 86 -22.06 12.45 0.13
C SER A 86 -20.59 12.57 0.57
N GLU A 87 -19.96 11.47 0.92
CA GLU A 87 -18.55 11.46 1.33
C GLU A 87 -17.63 11.94 0.21
N LYS A 88 -16.60 12.65 0.58
CA LYS A 88 -15.60 13.15 -0.36
C LYS A 88 -14.20 12.75 0.07
N LEU A 89 -13.36 12.53 -0.91
CA LEU A 89 -11.92 12.46 -0.77
C LEU A 89 -11.31 13.85 -0.99
N VAL A 90 -10.18 14.09 -0.37
CA VAL A 90 -9.36 15.27 -0.64
C VAL A 90 -7.97 14.82 -1.06
N LEU A 91 -7.64 15.12 -2.30
CA LEU A 91 -6.27 15.01 -2.81
C LEU A 91 -5.53 16.30 -2.47
N ARG A 92 -4.30 16.18 -1.97
CA ARG A 92 -3.38 17.30 -1.74
C ARG A 92 -2.00 16.93 -2.21
N PHE A 93 -1.26 17.88 -2.76
CA PHE A 93 0.15 17.68 -3.11
C PHE A 93 0.88 19.02 -3.24
N ASP A 94 2.19 18.97 -3.13
CA ASP A 94 3.07 20.11 -3.29
C ASP A 94 3.94 19.97 -4.53
N ASP A 95 4.06 21.03 -5.33
CA ASP A 95 5.03 21.17 -6.40
C ASP A 95 6.19 22.08 -5.93
N LEU A 96 7.38 21.50 -5.85
CA LEU A 96 8.59 22.17 -5.33
C LEU A 96 9.25 23.12 -6.33
N ASP A 97 8.75 23.23 -7.56
CA ASP A 97 9.19 24.27 -8.50
C ASP A 97 8.63 25.66 -8.10
N ALA A 98 7.61 25.67 -7.23
CA ALA A 98 7.03 26.86 -6.62
C ALA A 98 6.46 27.86 -7.64
N ASP A 99 6.08 27.40 -8.80
CA ASP A 99 5.35 28.13 -9.84
C ASP A 99 3.91 27.61 -9.97
N TYR A 100 3.12 28.28 -10.79
CA TYR A 100 1.78 27.79 -11.13
C TYR A 100 1.86 26.90 -12.35
N LYS A 101 1.29 25.69 -12.25
CA LYS A 101 1.12 24.75 -13.35
C LYS A 101 -0.34 24.33 -13.50
N ASN A 102 -0.76 24.11 -14.73
CA ASN A 102 -2.07 23.57 -15.01
C ASN A 102 -2.02 22.05 -14.92
N TYR A 103 -2.63 21.51 -13.88
CA TYR A 103 -2.80 20.07 -13.68
C TYR A 103 -4.24 19.67 -14.01
N ALA A 104 -4.37 18.54 -14.71
CA ALA A 104 -5.65 17.88 -14.95
C ALA A 104 -5.63 16.49 -14.33
N TYR A 105 -6.82 15.92 -14.15
CA TYR A 105 -6.98 14.57 -13.61
C TYR A 105 -8.08 13.80 -14.35
N THR A 106 -7.96 12.48 -14.30
CA THR A 106 -8.98 11.52 -14.71
C THR A 106 -9.03 10.37 -13.73
N ILE A 107 -10.05 9.53 -13.82
CA ILE A 107 -10.14 8.29 -13.06
C ILE A 107 -10.25 7.10 -14.00
N ILE A 108 -9.60 6.00 -13.63
CA ILE A 108 -9.58 4.75 -14.40
C ILE A 108 -10.16 3.66 -13.50
N HIS A 109 -11.23 3.00 -13.96
CA HIS A 109 -11.80 1.87 -13.23
C HIS A 109 -10.91 0.63 -13.37
N CYS A 110 -10.69 -0.09 -12.26
CA CYS A 110 -9.85 -1.27 -12.20
C CYS A 110 -10.61 -2.47 -11.60
N ASP A 111 -10.15 -3.67 -11.91
CA ASP A 111 -10.62 -4.90 -11.30
C ASP A 111 -10.08 -5.09 -9.86
N ALA A 112 -10.42 -6.20 -9.20
CA ALA A 112 -9.95 -6.52 -7.84
C ALA A 112 -8.42 -6.66 -7.74
N HIS A 113 -7.71 -6.87 -8.85
CA HIS A 113 -6.24 -6.95 -8.93
C HIS A 113 -5.59 -5.65 -9.42
N TRP A 114 -6.35 -4.55 -9.47
CA TRP A 114 -5.91 -3.24 -9.93
C TRP A 114 -5.53 -3.17 -11.42
N GLN A 115 -5.96 -4.14 -12.25
CA GLN A 115 -5.82 -4.01 -13.69
C GLN A 115 -6.94 -3.12 -14.22
N PRO A 116 -6.67 -2.20 -15.16
CA PRO A 116 -7.71 -1.43 -15.81
C PRO A 116 -8.80 -2.35 -16.36
N SER A 117 -10.05 -2.02 -16.12
CA SER A 117 -11.18 -2.81 -16.62
C SER A 117 -11.43 -2.52 -18.11
N ASP A 118 -12.13 -3.44 -18.79
CA ASP A 118 -12.54 -3.28 -20.19
C ASP A 118 -13.75 -2.33 -20.38
N LEU A 119 -14.14 -1.60 -19.30
CA LEU A 119 -15.26 -0.66 -19.35
C LEU A 119 -14.87 0.63 -20.09
N MET A 120 -15.80 1.15 -20.86
CA MET A 120 -15.67 2.48 -21.44
C MET A 120 -15.93 3.57 -20.39
N GLU A 121 -15.31 4.73 -20.53
CA GLU A 121 -15.36 5.83 -19.55
C GLU A 121 -16.80 6.25 -19.19
N TYR A 122 -17.71 6.30 -20.16
CA TYR A 122 -19.13 6.64 -19.94
C TYR A 122 -19.89 5.60 -19.07
N GLU A 123 -19.36 4.40 -18.90
CA GLU A 123 -19.98 3.36 -18.07
C GLU A 123 -19.67 3.56 -16.59
N TYR A 124 -18.51 4.14 -16.24
CA TYR A 124 -18.08 4.30 -14.85
C TYR A 124 -17.87 5.75 -14.42
N ILE A 125 -17.90 6.74 -15.33
CA ILE A 125 -17.84 8.18 -15.01
C ILE A 125 -19.18 8.85 -15.34
N GLU A 126 -19.65 9.67 -14.43
CA GLU A 126 -20.68 10.67 -14.64
C GLU A 126 -20.02 12.05 -14.72
N GLY A 127 -20.31 12.81 -15.78
CA GLY A 127 -19.74 14.13 -16.04
C GLY A 127 -18.61 14.12 -17.05
N PHE A 128 -17.56 14.88 -16.78
CA PHE A 128 -16.40 14.97 -17.69
C PHE A 128 -15.41 13.82 -17.43
N TYR A 129 -14.73 13.36 -18.47
CA TYR A 129 -13.71 12.30 -18.36
C TYR A 129 -12.35 12.85 -17.93
N GLU A 130 -12.13 14.14 -18.12
CA GLU A 130 -10.99 14.89 -17.62
C GLU A 130 -11.46 16.21 -17.01
N ASP A 131 -10.82 16.64 -15.93
CA ASP A 131 -11.10 17.93 -15.29
C ASP A 131 -9.82 18.52 -14.70
N ARG A 132 -9.84 19.83 -14.39
CA ARG A 132 -8.67 20.58 -13.93
C ARG A 132 -8.62 20.67 -12.41
N ILE A 133 -7.39 20.66 -11.87
CA ILE A 133 -7.14 20.99 -10.47
C ILE A 133 -6.94 22.50 -10.36
N SER A 134 -7.99 23.22 -9.99
CA SER A 134 -8.01 24.69 -9.98
C SER A 134 -7.61 25.31 -8.65
N ASN A 135 -7.65 24.57 -7.55
CA ASN A 135 -7.33 25.11 -6.24
C ASN A 135 -5.83 24.98 -5.98
N TYR A 136 -5.19 26.11 -5.69
CA TYR A 136 -3.79 26.16 -5.31
C TYR A 136 -3.48 27.36 -4.41
N ALA A 137 -2.37 27.29 -3.68
CA ALA A 137 -1.81 28.40 -2.92
C ALA A 137 -0.28 28.27 -2.83
N PHE A 138 0.42 29.38 -2.75
CA PHE A 138 1.86 29.40 -2.55
C PHE A 138 2.22 29.23 -1.08
N SER A 139 3.32 28.51 -0.81
CA SER A 139 3.87 28.37 0.53
C SER A 139 4.29 29.73 1.12
N ARG A 140 4.24 29.80 2.44
CA ARG A 140 4.61 30.98 3.23
C ARG A 140 5.50 30.56 4.39
N ASN A 141 6.40 31.44 4.81
CA ASN A 141 7.28 31.22 5.96
C ASN A 141 8.16 29.98 5.87
N THR A 142 8.36 29.43 4.65
CA THR A 142 9.17 28.25 4.38
C THR A 142 10.49 28.62 3.70
N ARG A 143 11.54 27.83 3.95
CA ARG A 143 12.83 27.95 3.25
C ARG A 143 12.76 27.30 1.87
N LYS A 144 12.11 26.14 1.79
CA LYS A 144 11.82 25.49 0.51
C LYS A 144 10.45 25.93 0.05
N SER A 145 10.42 26.82 -0.93
CA SER A 145 9.16 27.26 -1.55
C SER A 145 8.50 26.12 -2.31
N PHE A 146 7.17 26.11 -2.33
CA PHE A 146 6.35 25.17 -3.10
C PHE A 146 4.99 25.80 -3.44
N THR A 147 4.31 25.21 -4.42
CA THR A 147 2.90 25.47 -4.69
C THR A 147 2.09 24.31 -4.20
N HIS A 148 1.16 24.55 -3.29
CA HIS A 148 0.24 23.55 -2.75
C HIS A 148 -1.02 23.50 -3.60
N TYR A 149 -1.40 22.29 -4.06
CA TYR A 149 -2.62 22.02 -4.83
C TYR A 149 -3.55 21.12 -4.04
N TRP A 150 -4.88 21.31 -4.21
CA TRP A 150 -5.85 20.37 -3.66
C TRP A 150 -7.09 20.22 -4.54
N LEU A 151 -7.71 19.06 -4.44
CA LEU A 151 -8.92 18.65 -5.15
C LEU A 151 -9.86 17.92 -4.21
N GLU A 152 -11.13 18.34 -4.14
CA GLU A 152 -12.21 17.56 -3.53
C GLU A 152 -12.86 16.68 -4.59
N PHE A 153 -12.94 15.39 -4.32
CA PHE A 153 -13.47 14.38 -5.22
C PHE A 153 -14.35 13.36 -4.46
N PRO A 154 -15.52 12.92 -4.97
CA PRO A 154 -16.20 13.35 -6.20
C PRO A 154 -16.66 14.81 -6.14
N ASN A 155 -16.87 15.42 -7.30
CA ASN A 155 -17.37 16.78 -7.41
C ASN A 155 -18.44 16.89 -8.52
N ALA A 156 -18.93 18.09 -8.79
CA ALA A 156 -19.98 18.32 -9.77
C ALA A 156 -19.57 17.98 -11.23
N ASN A 157 -18.26 17.99 -11.50
CA ASN A 157 -17.71 17.78 -12.85
C ASN A 157 -17.42 16.30 -13.13
N MET A 158 -17.08 15.51 -12.09
CA MET A 158 -16.70 14.10 -12.24
C MET A 158 -17.10 13.28 -11.02
N GLN A 159 -17.88 12.20 -11.24
CA GLN A 159 -18.33 11.28 -10.21
C GLN A 159 -18.21 9.83 -10.68
N PRO A 160 -17.80 8.88 -9.81
CA PRO A 160 -17.87 7.45 -10.12
C PRO A 160 -19.33 6.97 -10.13
N LYS A 161 -19.68 6.12 -11.09
CA LYS A 161 -21.02 5.50 -11.23
C LYS A 161 -21.09 4.08 -10.68
N LEU A 162 -19.94 3.44 -10.54
CA LEU A 162 -19.82 2.03 -10.14
C LEU A 162 -18.98 1.91 -8.87
N SER A 163 -19.29 0.88 -8.09
CA SER A 163 -18.39 0.45 -7.01
C SER A 163 -17.23 -0.39 -7.59
N GLY A 164 -16.06 -0.27 -7.00
CA GLY A 164 -14.85 -0.97 -7.43
C GLY A 164 -13.58 -0.22 -7.06
N ASN A 165 -12.48 -0.65 -7.67
CA ASN A 165 -11.20 0.01 -7.58
C ASN A 165 -11.06 1.09 -8.63
N TYR A 166 -10.38 2.16 -8.28
CA TYR A 166 -10.11 3.27 -9.18
C TYR A 166 -8.68 3.77 -9.01
N LEU A 167 -8.08 4.14 -10.13
CA LEU A 167 -6.82 4.87 -10.18
C LEU A 167 -7.12 6.33 -10.55
N LEU A 168 -6.84 7.26 -9.66
CA LEU A 168 -6.84 8.68 -9.97
C LEU A 168 -5.48 9.00 -10.59
N LYS A 169 -5.46 9.50 -11.83
CA LYS A 169 -4.28 9.88 -12.61
C LYS A 169 -4.25 11.40 -12.73
N VAL A 170 -3.14 12.00 -12.30
CA VAL A 170 -2.88 13.44 -12.47
C VAL A 170 -1.79 13.64 -13.49
N PHE A 171 -2.00 14.58 -14.42
CA PHE A 171 -1.13 14.86 -15.56
C PHE A 171 -1.10 16.35 -15.90
N ILE A 172 -0.21 16.79 -16.80
CA ILE A 172 -0.19 18.16 -17.29
C ILE A 172 -1.40 18.39 -18.20
N ASP A 173 -2.17 19.45 -17.95
CA ASP A 173 -3.36 19.80 -18.73
C ASP A 173 -3.03 19.88 -20.23
N GLY A 174 -3.80 19.15 -21.03
CA GLY A 174 -3.60 19.00 -22.49
C GLY A 174 -2.51 17.99 -22.88
N SER A 175 -1.85 17.31 -21.92
CA SER A 175 -0.80 16.31 -22.16
C SER A 175 -1.02 15.07 -21.29
N PRO A 176 -2.04 14.23 -21.55
CA PRO A 176 -2.40 13.10 -20.69
C PRO A 176 -1.30 12.03 -20.56
N ASP A 177 -0.32 12.02 -21.46
CA ASP A 177 0.85 11.14 -21.40
C ASP A 177 1.93 11.67 -20.44
N GLU A 178 1.89 12.96 -20.09
CA GLU A 178 2.78 13.56 -19.12
C GLU A 178 2.27 13.34 -17.68
N VAL A 179 2.32 12.08 -17.23
CA VAL A 179 1.82 11.68 -15.91
C VAL A 179 2.68 12.28 -14.80
N ILE A 180 2.04 12.86 -13.82
CA ILE A 180 2.67 13.45 -12.62
C ILE A 180 2.69 12.44 -11.48
N PHE A 181 1.53 11.86 -11.16
CA PHE A 181 1.38 10.77 -10.21
C PHE A 181 0.05 10.04 -10.41
N THR A 182 -0.01 8.85 -9.83
CA THR A 182 -1.23 8.07 -9.70
C THR A 182 -1.55 7.82 -8.23
N ARG A 183 -2.84 7.68 -7.88
CA ARG A 183 -3.32 7.34 -6.54
C ARG A 183 -4.46 6.33 -6.62
N ARG A 184 -4.33 5.23 -5.90
CA ARG A 184 -5.40 4.26 -5.72
C ARG A 184 -6.48 4.83 -4.80
N PHE A 185 -7.74 4.64 -5.17
CA PHE A 185 -8.88 4.84 -4.28
C PHE A 185 -9.96 3.81 -4.57
N MET A 186 -10.92 3.68 -3.69
CA MET A 186 -12.00 2.71 -3.83
C MET A 186 -13.35 3.36 -3.61
N VAL A 187 -14.33 2.84 -4.32
CA VAL A 187 -15.74 3.17 -4.15
C VAL A 187 -16.47 1.89 -3.81
N PHE A 188 -17.15 1.80 -2.67
CA PHE A 188 -17.86 0.60 -2.27
C PHE A 188 -19.36 0.83 -2.17
N GLU A 189 -20.12 -0.26 -2.22
CA GLU A 189 -21.53 -0.32 -1.84
C GLU A 189 -21.67 -1.41 -0.78
N GLN A 190 -22.05 -1.06 0.44
CA GLN A 190 -22.20 -2.08 1.51
C GLN A 190 -23.43 -2.95 1.25
N LYS A 191 -23.24 -4.06 0.52
CA LYS A 191 -24.29 -5.05 0.18
C LYS A 191 -24.22 -6.29 1.08
N VAL A 192 -23.07 -6.55 1.71
CA VAL A 192 -22.85 -7.67 2.62
C VAL A 192 -22.30 -7.16 3.95
N ASN A 193 -22.59 -7.86 5.05
CA ASN A 193 -22.01 -7.55 6.36
C ASN A 193 -20.86 -8.50 6.66
N ILE A 194 -19.78 -7.97 7.22
CA ILE A 194 -18.58 -8.74 7.55
C ILE A 194 -18.34 -8.61 9.05
N SER A 195 -18.26 -9.76 9.73
CA SER A 195 -17.83 -9.84 11.14
C SER A 195 -16.48 -10.51 11.16
N ALA A 196 -15.51 -9.88 11.79
CA ALA A 196 -14.13 -10.35 11.78
C ALA A 196 -13.47 -10.22 13.16
N THR A 197 -12.52 -11.10 13.43
CA THR A 197 -11.68 -11.10 14.65
C THR A 197 -10.23 -11.28 14.26
N VAL A 198 -9.34 -10.69 15.08
CA VAL A 198 -7.90 -10.92 14.97
C VAL A 198 -7.50 -11.78 16.17
N ASN A 199 -6.93 -12.93 15.90
CA ASN A 199 -6.50 -13.90 16.91
C ASN A 199 -4.98 -14.14 16.80
N GLN A 200 -4.39 -14.72 17.81
CA GLN A 200 -3.08 -15.36 17.66
C GLN A 200 -3.25 -16.60 16.78
N ALA A 201 -2.22 -16.93 15.98
CA ALA A 201 -2.28 -18.09 15.11
C ALA A 201 -2.65 -19.37 15.88
N THR A 202 -3.56 -20.15 15.32
CA THR A 202 -3.99 -21.45 15.87
C THR A 202 -2.83 -22.45 15.87
N ASP A 203 -1.96 -22.43 14.86
CA ASP A 203 -0.74 -23.21 14.82
C ASP A 203 0.23 -22.74 15.92
N LEU A 204 0.57 -23.63 16.84
CA LEU A 204 1.47 -23.38 17.96
C LEU A 204 2.86 -22.87 17.56
N TYR A 205 3.34 -23.24 16.37
CA TYR A 205 4.62 -22.78 15.85
C TYR A 205 4.60 -21.28 15.52
N PHE A 206 3.45 -20.74 15.11
CA PHE A 206 3.28 -19.34 14.71
C PHE A 206 2.60 -18.48 15.77
N ARG A 207 2.15 -19.06 16.87
CA ARG A 207 1.29 -18.42 17.86
C ARG A 207 1.83 -17.11 18.40
N ASP A 208 3.12 -17.03 18.68
CA ASP A 208 3.74 -15.85 19.28
C ASP A 208 4.19 -14.81 18.25
N ILE A 209 4.14 -15.14 16.95
CA ILE A 209 4.71 -14.32 15.90
C ILE A 209 3.73 -13.91 14.78
N LYS A 210 2.59 -14.60 14.65
CA LYS A 210 1.59 -14.29 13.63
C LYS A 210 0.22 -14.00 14.22
N GLN A 211 -0.53 -13.20 13.46
CA GLN A 211 -1.94 -12.89 13.68
C GLN A 211 -2.78 -13.61 12.63
N GLU A 212 -3.90 -14.19 13.06
CA GLU A 212 -4.86 -14.94 12.27
C GLU A 212 -6.13 -14.11 12.14
N ILE A 213 -6.63 -13.94 10.92
CA ILE A 213 -7.80 -13.11 10.63
C ILE A 213 -8.96 -14.02 10.25
N ASP A 214 -9.86 -14.28 11.22
CA ASP A 214 -11.08 -15.04 10.99
C ASP A 214 -12.25 -14.12 10.74
N PHE A 215 -13.11 -14.48 9.79
CA PHE A 215 -14.27 -13.65 9.49
C PHE A 215 -15.40 -14.45 8.86
N THR A 216 -16.62 -13.87 8.97
CA THR A 216 -17.84 -14.38 8.34
C THR A 216 -18.45 -13.26 7.50
N ILE A 217 -18.82 -13.58 6.26
CA ILE A 217 -19.56 -12.68 5.38
C ILE A 217 -21.01 -13.10 5.39
N ASN A 218 -21.91 -12.21 5.84
CA ASN A 218 -23.34 -12.42 5.80
C ASN A 218 -23.91 -11.76 4.54
N THR A 219 -24.51 -12.58 3.68
CA THR A 219 -25.07 -12.19 2.38
C THR A 219 -26.58 -12.02 2.39
N SER A 220 -27.22 -11.91 3.57
CA SER A 220 -28.66 -11.73 3.70
C SER A 220 -29.13 -10.50 2.92
N GLY A 221 -30.09 -10.69 2.01
CA GLY A 221 -30.61 -9.62 1.15
C GLY A 221 -29.77 -9.34 -0.11
N TYR A 222 -28.64 -10.02 -0.31
CA TYR A 222 -27.81 -9.90 -1.50
C TYR A 222 -27.49 -11.27 -2.09
N ALA A 223 -28.09 -11.58 -3.25
CA ALA A 223 -27.94 -12.89 -3.87
C ALA A 223 -26.56 -13.05 -4.54
N ILE A 224 -25.86 -14.10 -4.15
CA ILE A 224 -24.60 -14.54 -4.76
C ILE A 224 -24.83 -15.96 -5.29
N SER A 225 -24.70 -16.14 -6.61
CA SER A 225 -25.02 -17.42 -7.26
C SER A 225 -24.03 -18.54 -6.89
N ASN A 226 -22.75 -18.20 -6.87
CA ASN A 226 -21.69 -19.14 -6.48
C ASN A 226 -20.57 -18.39 -5.78
N PRO A 227 -20.51 -18.39 -4.44
CA PRO A 227 -19.49 -17.64 -3.69
C PRO A 227 -18.06 -18.07 -4.02
N TYR A 228 -17.84 -19.31 -4.39
CA TYR A 228 -16.51 -19.82 -4.74
C TYR A 228 -15.96 -19.28 -6.08
N ARG A 229 -16.85 -18.90 -7.00
CA ARG A 229 -16.45 -18.38 -8.32
C ARG A 229 -16.63 -16.88 -8.43
N ASP A 230 -17.72 -16.36 -7.86
CA ASP A 230 -18.21 -15.01 -8.14
C ASP A 230 -17.63 -14.00 -7.14
N LEU A 231 -17.14 -14.45 -5.96
CA LEU A 231 -16.49 -13.58 -4.99
C LEU A 231 -14.96 -13.60 -5.13
N ARG A 232 -14.38 -12.44 -4.87
CA ARG A 232 -12.94 -12.26 -4.62
C ARG A 232 -12.79 -11.55 -3.30
N VAL A 233 -12.18 -12.24 -2.35
CA VAL A 233 -11.97 -11.72 -1.01
C VAL A 233 -10.49 -11.54 -0.79
N LEU A 234 -10.12 -10.40 -0.24
CA LEU A 234 -8.75 -10.13 0.12
C LEU A 234 -8.65 -9.47 1.49
N ILE A 235 -7.54 -9.69 2.17
CA ILE A 235 -7.18 -9.05 3.44
C ILE A 235 -5.90 -8.25 3.23
N ARG A 236 -5.87 -7.03 3.75
CA ARG A 236 -4.69 -6.16 3.73
C ARG A 236 -4.33 -5.77 5.16
N GLN A 237 -3.05 -5.88 5.50
CA GLN A 237 -2.48 -5.42 6.76
C GLN A 237 -1.91 -4.01 6.60
N ASN A 238 -2.27 -3.08 7.46
CA ASN A 238 -1.86 -1.68 7.42
C ASN A 238 -2.10 -1.06 6.02
N GLY A 239 -1.16 -0.33 5.49
CA GLY A 239 -1.22 0.22 4.12
C GLY A 239 -0.59 -0.66 3.04
N ARG A 240 -0.09 -1.86 3.40
CA ARG A 240 0.72 -2.73 2.55
C ARG A 240 -0.12 -3.49 1.52
N TRP A 241 0.34 -3.48 0.27
CA TRP A 241 -0.21 -4.30 -0.81
C TRP A 241 0.66 -5.51 -1.14
N ASP A 242 1.95 -5.45 -0.83
CA ASP A 242 2.91 -6.53 -1.11
C ASP A 242 2.61 -7.82 -0.34
N ASN A 243 2.11 -7.71 0.91
CA ASN A 243 1.74 -8.85 1.75
C ASN A 243 0.23 -9.12 1.80
N ALA A 244 -0.58 -8.44 0.96
CA ALA A 244 -2.02 -8.65 0.94
C ALA A 244 -2.36 -10.09 0.53
N ILE A 245 -3.29 -10.70 1.25
CA ILE A 245 -3.74 -12.08 0.98
C ILE A 245 -4.93 -12.01 0.03
N TYR A 246 -4.80 -12.63 -1.13
CA TYR A 246 -5.80 -12.67 -2.19
C TYR A 246 -6.41 -14.05 -2.36
N GLY A 247 -7.64 -14.09 -2.89
CA GLY A 247 -8.26 -15.31 -3.37
C GLY A 247 -8.75 -16.27 -2.30
N LEU A 248 -8.99 -15.77 -1.08
CA LEU A 248 -9.58 -16.58 -0.03
C LEU A 248 -10.97 -17.07 -0.45
N GLN A 249 -11.24 -18.36 -0.18
CA GLN A 249 -12.50 -19.02 -0.48
C GLN A 249 -13.22 -19.35 0.83
N PRO A 250 -14.57 -19.32 0.90
CA PRO A 250 -15.25 -19.74 2.12
C PRO A 250 -14.95 -21.21 2.43
N ARG A 251 -14.54 -21.49 3.66
CA ARG A 251 -14.34 -22.89 4.11
C ARG A 251 -15.67 -23.61 4.31
N LEU A 252 -16.70 -22.85 4.72
CA LEU A 252 -18.03 -23.36 4.93
C LEU A 252 -19.07 -22.33 4.45
N VAL A 253 -20.09 -22.81 3.78
CA VAL A 253 -21.29 -22.02 3.40
C VAL A 253 -22.48 -22.56 4.18
N GLN A 254 -23.05 -21.75 5.06
CA GLN A 254 -24.17 -22.12 5.90
C GLN A 254 -25.32 -21.10 5.75
N GLY A 255 -26.27 -21.42 4.88
CA GLY A 255 -27.33 -20.50 4.52
C GLY A 255 -26.77 -19.25 3.84
N ASN A 256 -26.96 -18.09 4.49
CA ASN A 256 -26.44 -16.80 4.00
C ASN A 256 -25.07 -16.43 4.60
N GLU A 257 -24.46 -17.32 5.37
CA GLU A 257 -23.15 -17.10 6.00
C GLU A 257 -22.06 -17.83 5.23
N LEU A 258 -21.01 -17.08 4.88
CA LEU A 258 -19.78 -17.57 4.27
C LEU A 258 -18.69 -17.46 5.31
N ILE A 259 -18.19 -18.60 5.79
CA ILE A 259 -17.26 -18.67 6.92
C ILE A 259 -15.83 -18.84 6.38
N TYR A 260 -14.94 -17.95 6.82
CA TYR A 260 -13.52 -17.90 6.51
C TYR A 260 -12.75 -18.05 7.83
N ASP A 261 -12.65 -19.29 8.28
CA ASP A 261 -11.96 -19.68 9.50
C ASP A 261 -10.89 -20.70 9.07
N TYR A 262 -9.64 -20.25 8.98
CA TYR A 262 -8.50 -20.99 8.47
C TYR A 262 -7.49 -21.23 9.58
N GLU A 263 -6.75 -22.34 9.50
CA GLU A 263 -5.57 -22.58 10.33
C GLU A 263 -4.30 -22.03 9.66
N ASP A 264 -4.35 -21.81 8.35
CA ASP A 264 -3.32 -21.23 7.51
C ASP A 264 -3.95 -20.44 6.36
N GLY A 265 -3.19 -19.64 5.64
CA GLY A 265 -3.68 -18.88 4.47
C GLY A 265 -4.28 -17.51 4.79
N ASN A 266 -4.68 -17.25 6.07
CA ASN A 266 -5.14 -15.96 6.58
C ASN A 266 -4.19 -15.38 7.66
N LEU A 267 -2.92 -15.80 7.64
CA LEU A 267 -1.91 -15.48 8.64
C LEU A 267 -1.01 -14.33 8.18
N PHE A 268 -0.88 -13.32 9.02
CA PHE A 268 0.10 -12.24 8.84
C PHE A 268 1.16 -12.29 9.93
N HIS A 269 2.40 -11.89 9.61
CA HIS A 269 3.36 -11.57 10.64
C HIS A 269 2.82 -10.39 11.46
N GLY A 270 2.83 -10.52 12.79
CA GLY A 270 2.41 -9.42 13.68
C GLY A 270 3.34 -8.21 13.54
N GLY A 271 4.60 -8.43 13.19
CA GLY A 271 5.58 -7.36 13.13
C GLY A 271 5.89 -6.78 14.49
N ASN A 272 6.13 -5.50 14.55
CA ASN A 272 6.37 -4.73 15.76
C ASN A 272 5.74 -3.34 15.59
N GLU A 273 5.56 -2.59 16.68
CA GLU A 273 5.17 -1.19 16.62
C GLU A 273 6.10 -0.41 15.70
N PHE A 274 5.55 0.50 14.91
CA PHE A 274 6.34 1.30 13.98
C PHE A 274 7.33 2.18 14.73
N ARG A 275 8.50 2.38 14.13
CA ARG A 275 9.41 3.45 14.55
C ARG A 275 8.81 4.77 14.14
N ASN A 276 9.12 5.81 14.90
CA ASN A 276 8.60 7.14 14.57
C ASN A 276 9.63 8.24 14.85
N PHE A 277 9.40 9.39 14.24
CA PHE A 277 10.10 10.61 14.55
C PHE A 277 9.17 11.82 14.39
N ASP A 278 9.53 12.89 15.08
CA ASP A 278 8.74 14.11 15.12
C ASP A 278 9.57 15.30 14.61
N THR A 279 9.11 15.94 13.53
CA THR A 279 9.69 17.17 12.95
C THR A 279 8.67 18.30 12.87
N LYS A 280 7.60 18.27 13.68
CA LYS A 280 6.60 19.33 13.75
C LYS A 280 7.20 20.70 14.09
N SER A 281 8.29 20.71 14.83
CA SER A 281 9.12 21.90 14.97
C SER A 281 10.55 21.63 14.48
N LEU A 282 11.11 22.57 13.72
CA LEU A 282 12.51 22.57 13.29
C LEU A 282 13.38 23.51 14.14
N ARG A 283 12.83 24.06 15.23
CA ARG A 283 13.53 24.97 16.17
C ARG A 283 14.16 24.24 17.34
N TYR A 284 13.67 23.02 17.65
CA TYR A 284 14.21 22.19 18.73
C TYR A 284 14.14 20.71 18.35
N ARG A 285 14.99 19.91 18.97
CA ARG A 285 15.01 18.45 18.77
C ARG A 285 13.85 17.82 19.50
N SER A 286 13.06 17.06 18.76
CA SER A 286 11.93 16.29 19.27
C SER A 286 12.26 14.79 19.31
N LEU A 287 11.23 13.97 19.43
CA LEU A 287 11.34 12.51 19.55
C LEU A 287 12.17 11.91 18.40
N ASN A 288 13.19 11.13 18.74
CA ASN A 288 14.09 10.42 17.84
C ASN A 288 14.90 11.31 16.86
N VAL A 289 14.96 12.60 17.11
CA VAL A 289 15.79 13.55 16.35
C VAL A 289 17.08 13.83 17.12
N ALA A 290 18.23 13.47 16.52
CA ALA A 290 19.55 13.73 17.08
C ALA A 290 20.03 15.16 16.81
N GLU A 291 19.87 15.66 15.57
CA GLU A 291 20.34 16.98 15.15
C GLU A 291 19.37 17.64 14.16
N ILE A 292 19.30 18.96 14.21
CA ILE A 292 18.61 19.79 13.23
C ILE A 292 19.57 20.88 12.77
N ASN A 293 19.88 20.89 11.49
CA ASN A 293 20.83 21.81 10.89
C ASN A 293 20.14 22.70 9.84
N SER A 294 20.48 23.97 9.85
CA SER A 294 20.04 24.90 8.82
C SER A 294 21.03 24.86 7.66
N ILE A 295 20.55 24.50 6.48
CA ILE A 295 21.33 24.50 5.24
C ILE A 295 20.73 25.46 4.21
N PRO A 296 21.43 25.83 3.14
CA PRO A 296 20.89 26.68 2.09
C PRO A 296 19.61 26.09 1.50
N ASN A 297 18.52 26.88 1.51
CA ASN A 297 17.20 26.56 0.96
C ASN A 297 16.51 25.29 1.53
N ALA A 298 16.94 24.78 2.69
CA ALA A 298 16.30 23.64 3.32
C ALA A 298 16.72 23.49 4.80
N TRP A 299 16.15 22.49 5.44
CA TRP A 299 16.60 21.96 6.72
C TRP A 299 17.23 20.60 6.53
N GLU A 300 18.10 20.21 7.43
CA GLU A 300 18.64 18.88 7.54
C GLU A 300 18.38 18.33 8.93
N VAL A 301 17.73 17.18 8.99
CA VAL A 301 17.34 16.48 10.21
C VAL A 301 18.06 15.14 10.23
N ILE A 302 18.84 14.89 11.26
CA ILE A 302 19.52 13.62 11.49
C ILE A 302 18.77 12.89 12.58
N LEU A 303 18.21 11.74 12.25
CA LEU A 303 17.55 10.88 13.22
C LEU A 303 18.56 10.19 14.11
N SER A 304 18.14 9.81 15.31
CA SER A 304 18.93 8.94 16.18
C SER A 304 19.18 7.60 15.47
N PRO A 305 20.42 7.09 15.45
CA PRO A 305 20.71 5.83 14.77
C PRO A 305 19.89 4.67 15.32
N ASP A 306 19.22 3.97 14.44
CA ASP A 306 18.42 2.80 14.75
C ASP A 306 19.26 1.53 14.83
N LYS A 307 18.78 0.58 15.65
CA LYS A 307 19.33 -0.76 15.75
C LYS A 307 18.27 -1.79 15.39
N GLU A 308 18.72 -2.96 14.98
CA GLU A 308 17.87 -4.14 14.82
C GLU A 308 17.11 -4.44 16.11
N ARG A 309 15.81 -4.69 16.04
CA ARG A 309 14.94 -5.06 17.18
C ARG A 309 14.51 -6.53 17.16
N ARG A 310 14.94 -7.29 16.18
CA ARG A 310 14.52 -8.66 15.91
C ARG A 310 14.51 -9.59 17.11
N PHE A 311 15.49 -9.42 18.01
CA PHE A 311 15.66 -10.26 19.21
C PHE A 311 15.27 -9.54 20.50
N MET A 312 14.69 -8.37 20.42
CA MET A 312 14.22 -7.63 21.57
C MET A 312 12.85 -8.14 22.02
N SER A 313 12.59 -8.10 23.30
CA SER A 313 11.24 -8.32 23.82
C SER A 313 10.30 -7.23 23.30
N TYR A 314 9.07 -7.61 23.01
CA TYR A 314 8.05 -6.66 22.61
C TYR A 314 7.84 -5.58 23.67
N THR A 315 7.67 -4.37 23.22
CA THR A 315 7.30 -3.22 24.04
C THR A 315 6.27 -2.41 23.27
N SER A 316 5.09 -2.27 23.85
CA SER A 316 4.05 -1.41 23.27
C SER A 316 4.53 0.03 23.20
N GLN A 317 4.35 0.67 22.07
CA GLN A 317 4.62 2.07 21.81
C GLN A 317 3.43 2.65 21.02
N ASN A 318 3.07 3.89 21.32
CA ASN A 318 2.05 4.56 20.54
C ASN A 318 2.62 4.92 19.17
N ASP A 319 2.00 4.45 18.13
CA ASP A 319 2.27 4.80 16.74
C ASP A 319 0.96 5.11 16.01
N ILE A 320 1.00 5.28 14.72
CA ILE A 320 -0.15 5.51 13.84
C ILE A 320 -0.21 4.48 12.70
N ASN A 321 0.24 3.26 12.97
CA ASN A 321 0.23 2.12 12.04
C ASN A 321 0.89 2.42 10.70
N GLY A 322 2.08 3.06 10.75
CA GLY A 322 2.91 3.34 9.58
C GLY A 322 2.45 4.53 8.74
N LYS A 323 1.52 5.33 9.24
CA LYS A 323 1.02 6.55 8.58
C LYS A 323 1.92 7.76 8.90
N PHE A 324 1.55 8.93 8.38
CA PHE A 324 2.20 10.17 8.76
C PHE A 324 1.19 11.33 8.83
N LEU A 325 1.56 12.36 9.56
CA LEU A 325 0.79 13.59 9.73
C LEU A 325 1.64 14.79 9.34
N ILE A 326 1.23 15.55 8.33
CA ILE A 326 1.80 16.87 8.04
C ILE A 326 1.29 17.86 9.09
N LYS A 327 2.22 18.44 9.82
CA LYS A 327 1.91 19.42 10.85
C LYS A 327 3.12 20.27 11.18
N THR A 328 2.90 21.57 11.45
CA THR A 328 3.90 22.46 12.03
C THR A 328 3.42 23.01 13.38
N GLU A 329 4.31 23.10 14.35
CA GLU A 329 4.10 23.81 15.62
C GLU A 329 4.68 25.24 15.57
N ASP A 330 5.40 25.55 14.49
CA ASP A 330 6.08 26.84 14.33
C ASP A 330 5.15 27.91 13.76
N TYR A 331 4.07 27.51 13.06
CA TYR A 331 3.14 28.40 12.36
C TYR A 331 1.71 27.82 12.36
N PRO A 332 0.67 28.64 12.09
CA PRO A 332 -0.73 28.21 12.20
C PRO A 332 -1.26 27.39 11.02
N ASP A 333 -0.64 27.43 9.84
CA ASP A 333 -1.13 26.76 8.64
C ASP A 333 -0.26 25.55 8.30
N ASP A 334 -0.74 24.36 8.68
CA ASP A 334 -0.01 23.11 8.48
C ASP A 334 0.30 22.82 7.00
N MET A 335 -0.55 23.25 6.07
CA MET A 335 -0.38 22.92 4.65
C MET A 335 0.57 23.88 3.93
N LEU A 336 0.51 25.18 4.24
CA LEU A 336 1.26 26.22 3.54
C LEU A 336 2.54 26.66 4.27
N GLU A 337 2.65 26.38 5.58
CA GLU A 337 3.74 26.87 6.42
C GLU A 337 4.61 25.75 7.02
N SER A 338 4.31 24.46 6.74
CA SER A 338 5.24 23.35 7.03
C SER A 338 6.37 23.35 6.02
N ASP A 339 7.60 23.41 6.49
CA ASP A 339 8.80 23.44 5.64
C ASP A 339 9.25 22.03 5.27
N TYR A 340 10.15 21.92 4.30
CA TYR A 340 10.77 20.68 3.89
C TYR A 340 12.14 20.51 4.54
N ALA A 341 12.41 19.29 5.00
CA ALA A 341 13.69 18.90 5.58
C ALA A 341 14.25 17.64 4.90
N TRP A 342 15.55 17.59 4.73
CA TRP A 342 16.25 16.37 4.39
C TRP A 342 16.42 15.52 5.65
N VAL A 343 15.68 14.43 5.75
CA VAL A 343 15.70 13.51 6.89
C VAL A 343 16.65 12.36 6.60
N HIS A 344 17.61 12.15 7.49
CA HIS A 344 18.62 11.08 7.42
C HIS A 344 18.21 9.92 8.31
N PHE A 345 18.00 8.77 7.69
CA PHE A 345 17.74 7.48 8.33
C PHE A 345 19.05 6.68 8.39
N THR A 346 19.29 6.07 9.55
CA THR A 346 20.49 5.24 9.79
C THR A 346 20.09 3.96 10.51
N LEU A 347 20.41 2.81 9.93
CA LEU A 347 20.25 1.49 10.55
C LEU A 347 21.60 0.84 10.74
N ALA A 348 22.03 0.67 11.99
CA ALA A 348 23.28 0.01 12.33
C ALA A 348 23.22 -1.48 11.95
N GLN A 349 24.18 -1.93 11.14
CA GLN A 349 24.30 -3.30 10.69
C GLN A 349 25.76 -3.63 10.39
N ASN A 350 26.32 -4.62 11.08
CA ASN A 350 27.75 -4.93 11.02
C ASN A 350 28.21 -5.40 9.63
N GLN A 351 27.34 -6.00 8.84
CA GLN A 351 27.66 -6.51 7.49
C GLN A 351 26.47 -6.22 6.54
N PRO A 352 26.76 -5.89 5.27
CA PRO A 352 25.72 -5.72 4.28
C PRO A 352 25.03 -7.05 3.98
N LEU A 353 23.73 -6.99 3.69
CA LEU A 353 23.00 -8.10 3.11
C LEU A 353 23.27 -8.15 1.61
N THR A 354 23.52 -9.34 1.06
CA THR A 354 24.03 -9.50 -0.31
C THR A 354 23.02 -10.15 -1.26
N ASP A 355 21.89 -10.64 -0.72
CA ASP A 355 20.85 -11.40 -1.41
C ASP A 355 19.51 -10.62 -1.50
N GLY A 356 19.57 -9.30 -1.39
CA GLY A 356 18.43 -8.42 -1.47
C GLY A 356 18.73 -6.99 -1.06
N ASN A 357 17.71 -6.20 -0.83
CA ASN A 357 17.80 -4.78 -0.55
C ASN A 357 17.04 -4.38 0.72
N VAL A 358 17.54 -3.36 1.41
CA VAL A 358 16.92 -2.78 2.60
C VAL A 358 16.18 -1.50 2.21
N TYR A 359 14.95 -1.34 2.72
CA TYR A 359 14.12 -0.18 2.44
C TYR A 359 13.57 0.44 3.73
N VAL A 360 13.36 1.74 3.72
CA VAL A 360 12.47 2.43 4.65
C VAL A 360 11.07 2.33 4.09
N MET A 361 10.12 1.81 4.85
CA MET A 361 8.74 1.58 4.43
C MET A 361 7.74 2.20 5.40
N GLY A 362 6.65 2.68 4.87
CA GLY A 362 5.51 3.30 5.52
C GLY A 362 4.70 4.12 4.49
N GLU A 363 3.68 4.82 4.94
CA GLU A 363 2.91 5.72 4.07
C GLU A 363 3.79 6.84 3.49
N LEU A 364 4.87 7.25 4.20
CA LEU A 364 5.85 8.24 3.73
C LEU A 364 6.56 7.83 2.41
N THR A 365 6.51 6.56 2.05
CA THR A 365 7.05 5.99 0.80
C THR A 365 5.96 5.34 -0.06
N ASP A 366 4.69 5.68 0.18
CA ASP A 366 3.52 5.07 -0.48
C ASP A 366 3.48 3.54 -0.35
N TRP A 367 4.11 2.95 0.66
CA TRP A 367 4.26 1.50 0.88
C TRP A 367 4.92 0.77 -0.30
N ASN A 368 5.71 1.47 -1.10
CA ASN A 368 6.35 0.93 -2.30
C ASN A 368 7.85 0.67 -2.08
N PHE A 369 8.39 -0.16 -2.96
CA PHE A 369 9.84 -0.42 -3.08
C PHE A 369 10.36 0.26 -4.34
N SER A 370 11.31 1.18 -4.19
CA SER A 370 11.91 1.91 -5.30
C SER A 370 13.33 2.35 -4.95
N GLN A 371 14.06 2.82 -5.95
CA GLN A 371 15.38 3.43 -5.73
C GLN A 371 15.33 4.64 -4.78
N LYS A 372 14.14 5.29 -4.66
CA LYS A 372 13.97 6.49 -3.82
C LYS A 372 14.02 6.19 -2.33
N ASN A 373 13.57 5.00 -1.90
CA ASN A 373 13.54 4.59 -0.49
C ASN A 373 14.44 3.40 -0.17
N ARG A 374 15.25 2.95 -1.14
CA ARG A 374 16.28 1.93 -0.93
C ARG A 374 17.46 2.51 -0.17
N MET A 375 17.83 1.87 0.93
CA MET A 375 18.98 2.24 1.73
C MET A 375 20.28 1.78 1.06
N LYS A 376 21.34 2.54 1.28
CA LYS A 376 22.70 2.21 0.82
C LYS A 376 23.56 1.86 2.00
N TYR A 377 24.36 0.78 1.87
CA TYR A 377 25.28 0.39 2.91
C TYR A 377 26.55 1.24 2.89
N ASN A 378 26.87 1.83 4.04
CA ASN A 378 28.10 2.58 4.28
C ASN A 378 29.12 1.64 4.97
N TYR A 379 30.11 1.20 4.20
CA TYR A 379 31.15 0.28 4.69
C TYR A 379 32.06 0.89 5.76
N ARG A 380 32.21 2.23 5.76
CA ARG A 380 33.07 2.91 6.73
C ARG A 380 32.43 2.89 8.12
N ASP A 381 31.15 3.15 8.18
CA ASP A 381 30.43 3.34 9.44
C ASP A 381 29.59 2.10 9.82
N SER A 382 29.66 1.03 8.99
CA SER A 382 28.96 -0.25 9.17
C SER A 382 27.46 -0.09 9.43
N GLN A 383 26.79 0.61 8.51
CA GLN A 383 25.38 0.94 8.64
C GLN A 383 24.71 1.14 7.27
N TYR A 384 23.40 0.97 7.23
CA TYR A 384 22.56 1.38 6.11
C TYR A 384 22.11 2.84 6.29
N GLU A 385 22.13 3.61 5.21
CA GLU A 385 21.79 5.02 5.19
C GLU A 385 20.80 5.35 4.08
N LEU A 386 19.89 6.29 4.38
CA LEU A 386 18.96 6.87 3.41
C LEU A 386 18.71 8.32 3.75
N LYS A 387 18.51 9.16 2.74
CA LYS A 387 18.14 10.55 2.88
C LYS A 387 16.88 10.82 2.08
N LEU A 388 15.80 11.27 2.74
CA LEU A 388 14.53 11.63 2.13
C LEU A 388 14.21 13.10 2.36
N LEU A 389 13.62 13.75 1.36
CA LEU A 389 13.06 15.10 1.50
C LEU A 389 11.61 15.00 1.93
N LEU A 390 11.31 15.31 3.20
CA LEU A 390 10.02 15.19 3.82
C LEU A 390 9.54 16.55 4.34
N LYS A 391 8.22 16.77 4.37
CA LYS A 391 7.60 17.95 4.95
C LYS A 391 7.57 17.84 6.47
N GLN A 392 7.53 18.95 7.22
CA GLN A 392 7.36 18.91 8.68
C GLN A 392 6.15 18.09 9.08
N GLY A 393 6.31 17.26 10.14
CA GLY A 393 5.25 16.40 10.61
C GLY A 393 5.69 15.34 11.61
N PHE A 394 4.80 14.40 11.86
CA PHE A 394 5.05 13.17 12.60
C PHE A 394 4.97 12.00 11.62
N TYR A 395 5.94 11.10 11.68
CA TYR A 395 6.11 10.03 10.71
C TYR A 395 6.37 8.69 11.38
N ASP A 396 5.58 7.69 11.02
CA ASP A 396 5.91 6.30 11.30
C ASP A 396 6.65 5.68 10.13
N TYR A 397 7.56 4.76 10.44
CA TYR A 397 8.32 3.98 9.47
C TYR A 397 8.80 2.66 10.05
N GLN A 398 9.22 1.77 9.17
CA GLN A 398 9.91 0.53 9.53
C GLN A 398 10.98 0.20 8.50
N TYR A 399 11.95 -0.64 8.90
CA TYR A 399 12.93 -1.19 7.99
C TYR A 399 12.47 -2.55 7.51
N VAL A 400 12.56 -2.78 6.21
CA VAL A 400 12.18 -4.05 5.60
C VAL A 400 13.26 -4.56 4.68
N TYR A 401 13.32 -5.87 4.55
CA TYR A 401 14.23 -6.56 3.66
C TYR A 401 13.46 -7.19 2.52
N LEU A 402 13.78 -6.81 1.30
CA LEU A 402 13.26 -7.44 0.09
C LEU A 402 14.35 -8.30 -0.53
N GLU A 403 14.20 -9.62 -0.42
CA GLU A 403 15.08 -10.61 -1.02
C GLU A 403 14.94 -10.57 -2.55
N ASP A 404 16.04 -10.76 -3.26
CA ASP A 404 16.07 -10.74 -4.73
C ASP A 404 15.12 -11.80 -5.30
N GLY A 405 14.24 -11.37 -6.22
CA GLY A 405 13.23 -12.22 -6.85
C GLY A 405 12.00 -12.50 -5.98
N LYS A 406 11.84 -11.83 -4.84
CA LYS A 406 10.61 -11.84 -4.03
C LYS A 406 9.84 -10.54 -4.22
N ASP A 407 8.52 -10.64 -4.06
CA ASP A 407 7.59 -9.51 -4.16
C ASP A 407 7.11 -9.02 -2.78
N VAL A 408 7.32 -9.83 -1.74
CA VAL A 408 6.92 -9.54 -0.37
C VAL A 408 8.14 -9.27 0.49
N ALA A 409 8.19 -8.11 1.12
CA ALA A 409 9.30 -7.75 1.99
C ALA A 409 9.15 -8.35 3.39
N ASP A 410 10.25 -8.83 3.92
CA ASP A 410 10.38 -9.34 5.29
C ASP A 410 10.58 -8.18 6.27
N VAL A 411 9.57 -7.90 7.09
CA VAL A 411 9.61 -6.95 8.21
C VAL A 411 10.36 -7.57 9.40
N SER A 412 10.19 -8.88 9.60
CA SER A 412 10.71 -9.56 10.79
C SER A 412 12.23 -9.56 10.87
N ARG A 413 12.89 -9.36 9.73
CA ARG A 413 14.37 -9.32 9.62
C ARG A 413 15.02 -8.28 10.52
N PHE A 414 14.40 -7.09 10.64
CA PHE A 414 14.91 -5.99 11.45
C PHE A 414 14.05 -5.66 12.64
N GLU A 415 12.73 -5.79 12.49
CA GLU A 415 11.77 -5.35 13.52
C GLU A 415 11.35 -6.46 14.47
N GLY A 416 11.55 -7.73 14.08
CA GLY A 416 10.98 -8.88 14.79
C GLY A 416 9.53 -9.12 14.38
N SER A 417 8.87 -10.06 15.07
CA SER A 417 7.45 -10.36 14.83
C SER A 417 6.81 -10.83 16.13
N HIS A 418 5.76 -10.15 16.55
CA HIS A 418 5.03 -10.39 17.79
C HIS A 418 3.53 -10.42 17.50
N SER A 419 2.86 -11.51 17.85
CA SER A 419 1.42 -11.66 17.60
C SER A 419 0.54 -10.64 18.36
N ILE A 420 1.11 -10.00 19.36
CA ILE A 420 0.45 -8.98 20.20
C ILE A 420 0.69 -7.55 19.74
N ALA A 421 1.44 -7.33 18.62
CA ALA A 421 1.65 -6.00 18.06
C ALA A 421 0.34 -5.46 17.47
N GLU A 422 0.14 -4.13 17.58
CA GLU A 422 -1.04 -3.49 17.02
C GLU A 422 -0.94 -3.37 15.50
N ASN A 423 -2.01 -3.76 14.80
CA ASN A 423 -2.10 -3.66 13.34
C ASN A 423 -3.53 -3.34 12.90
N ASP A 424 -3.64 -2.53 11.84
CA ASP A 424 -4.89 -2.31 11.12
C ASP A 424 -5.06 -3.39 10.04
N TYR A 425 -6.26 -3.99 9.96
CA TYR A 425 -6.62 -4.90 8.90
C TYR A 425 -7.83 -4.37 8.14
N THR A 426 -7.85 -4.60 6.83
CA THR A 426 -9.02 -4.30 6.00
C THR A 426 -9.36 -5.52 5.17
N ILE A 427 -10.62 -5.95 5.26
CA ILE A 427 -11.18 -7.03 4.45
C ILE A 427 -12.01 -6.39 3.34
N TYR A 428 -11.74 -6.77 2.09
CA TYR A 428 -12.45 -6.32 0.92
C TYR A 428 -13.17 -7.49 0.27
N VAL A 429 -14.45 -7.30 -0.05
CA VAL A 429 -15.28 -8.29 -0.72
C VAL A 429 -15.74 -7.76 -2.05
N TYR A 430 -15.23 -8.35 -3.13
CA TYR A 430 -15.65 -8.04 -4.50
C TYR A 430 -16.57 -9.12 -5.02
N HIS A 431 -17.57 -8.70 -5.79
CA HIS A 431 -18.48 -9.59 -6.47
C HIS A 431 -18.50 -9.31 -7.97
N ARG A 432 -18.07 -10.29 -8.76
CA ARG A 432 -18.28 -10.29 -10.20
C ARG A 432 -19.55 -11.06 -10.53
N LYS A 433 -20.65 -10.35 -10.78
CA LYS A 433 -21.90 -11.00 -11.15
C LYS A 433 -21.73 -11.78 -12.46
N PRO A 434 -22.37 -12.97 -12.62
CA PRO A 434 -22.39 -13.68 -13.88
C PRO A 434 -22.82 -12.78 -15.05
N GLY A 435 -21.98 -12.68 -16.08
CA GLY A 435 -22.19 -11.81 -17.24
C GLY A 435 -21.64 -10.41 -17.12
N ASN A 436 -21.19 -9.95 -15.94
CA ASN A 436 -20.49 -8.67 -15.79
C ASN A 436 -18.99 -8.80 -16.10
N VAL A 437 -18.41 -7.72 -16.60
CA VAL A 437 -16.98 -7.61 -16.94
C VAL A 437 -16.16 -6.92 -15.84
N HIS A 438 -16.81 -6.40 -14.79
CA HIS A 438 -16.15 -5.68 -13.70
C HIS A 438 -16.41 -6.32 -12.32
N ASP A 439 -15.55 -6.01 -11.37
CA ASP A 439 -15.65 -6.41 -9.97
C ASP A 439 -16.27 -5.27 -9.14
N SER A 440 -17.50 -5.48 -8.63
CA SER A 440 -18.12 -4.53 -7.70
C SER A 440 -17.58 -4.75 -6.29
N LEU A 441 -17.13 -3.71 -5.60
CA LEU A 441 -16.73 -3.76 -4.19
C LEU A 441 -18.00 -3.68 -3.32
N VAL A 442 -18.44 -4.84 -2.80
CA VAL A 442 -19.73 -5.00 -2.12
C VAL A 442 -19.64 -5.06 -0.60
N GLY A 443 -18.44 -5.06 -0.05
CA GLY A 443 -18.21 -5.02 1.40
C GLY A 443 -16.79 -4.61 1.74
N VAL A 444 -16.66 -3.75 2.75
CA VAL A 444 -15.39 -3.33 3.35
C VAL A 444 -15.53 -3.40 4.86
N GLN A 445 -14.60 -4.06 5.54
CA GLN A 445 -14.55 -4.12 6.99
C GLN A 445 -13.15 -3.74 7.48
N TYR A 446 -13.11 -2.80 8.43
CA TYR A 446 -11.89 -2.42 9.15
C TYR A 446 -11.88 -3.08 10.52
N ILE A 447 -10.76 -3.63 10.90
CA ILE A 447 -10.50 -4.14 12.26
C ILE A 447 -9.10 -3.74 12.70
N ASN A 448 -8.93 -3.52 13.99
CA ASN A 448 -7.64 -3.24 14.61
C ASN A 448 -7.35 -4.33 15.64
N SER A 449 -6.13 -4.86 15.70
CA SER A 449 -5.76 -5.95 16.63
C SER A 449 -5.55 -5.52 18.08
N GLY A 450 -5.45 -4.21 18.35
CA GLY A 450 -5.22 -3.65 19.68
C GLY A 450 -6.48 -3.17 20.40
N ILE A 451 -7.65 -3.22 19.75
CA ILE A 451 -8.93 -2.77 20.33
C ILE A 451 -9.74 -4.01 20.72
N ASP A 452 -9.81 -4.29 22.02
CA ASP A 452 -10.79 -5.21 22.63
C ASP A 452 -12.13 -4.51 22.87
#